data_40e822abff04d979e884958f738bd267
#
_entry.id   40e822abff04d979e884958f738bd267
#
_cell.length_a   1.000
_cell.length_b   1.000
_cell.length_c   1.000
_cell.angle_alpha   90.00
_cell.angle_beta   90.00
_cell.angle_gamma   90.00
#
_symmetry.space_group_name_H-M   'P 1'
#
loop_
_entity.id
_entity.type
_entity.pdbx_description
1 polymer ?
#
loop_
_entity_poly.entity_id
_entity_poly.type
_entity_poly.pdbx_seq_one_letter_code
_entity_poly.pdbx_strand_id
1 'polypeptide(L)'
;MLRIILPVTLLLLAAGCRPASYEQFIRADQAQDGEYVFALDLSDSTATYDLSLYTRVDPALMAAATPSAELALQVCWLAPAEGGTPPGGSTSPACFAMPELSEIVYLPFGAEAGSVKLYRSGVKPAPAGEWHLSVTPIAPPEGLRGIGIICKRVD
;
A
#
# COMPACT_ATOMS: atom_id res chain seq x y z
N MET A 1 23.18 -21.11 38.01
CA MET A 1 21.82 -20.91 37.47
C MET A 1 21.50 -19.49 36.98
N LEU A 2 22.26 -18.46 37.37
CA LEU A 2 22.00 -17.06 36.98
C LEU A 2 22.40 -16.70 35.51
N ARG A 3 23.25 -17.49 34.86
CA ARG A 3 23.79 -17.18 33.51
C ARG A 3 22.88 -17.58 32.33
N ILE A 4 21.84 -18.35 32.56
CA ILE A 4 20.93 -18.85 31.48
C ILE A 4 19.68 -17.95 31.37
N ILE A 5 19.33 -17.21 32.43
CA ILE A 5 18.14 -16.36 32.45
C ILE A 5 18.31 -15.08 31.60
N LEU A 6 19.53 -14.54 31.53
CA LEU A 6 19.82 -13.29 30.81
C LEU A 6 19.55 -13.36 29.28
N PRO A 7 19.97 -14.41 28.54
CA PRO A 7 19.70 -14.49 27.10
C PRO A 7 18.23 -14.75 26.76
N VAL A 8 17.49 -15.42 27.64
CA VAL A 8 16.04 -15.68 27.40
C VAL A 8 15.22 -14.42 27.59
N THR A 9 15.56 -13.58 28.56
CA THR A 9 14.88 -12.28 28.78
C THR A 9 15.16 -11.28 27.65
N LEU A 10 16.36 -11.31 27.07
CA LEU A 10 16.70 -10.46 25.93
C LEU A 10 15.98 -10.88 24.65
N LEU A 11 15.71 -12.20 24.47
CA LEU A 11 14.99 -12.72 23.31
C LEU A 11 13.49 -12.36 23.36
N LEU A 12 12.92 -12.30 24.56
CA LEU A 12 11.52 -11.91 24.76
C LEU A 12 11.25 -10.42 24.52
N LEU A 13 12.26 -9.56 24.73
CA LEU A 13 12.16 -8.14 24.46
C LEU A 13 12.23 -7.80 22.96
N ALA A 14 12.78 -8.68 22.12
CA ALA A 14 12.86 -8.48 20.68
C ALA A 14 11.55 -8.83 19.95
N ALA A 15 10.62 -9.54 20.57
CA ALA A 15 9.37 -10.01 19.97
C ALA A 15 8.23 -8.99 20.01
N GLY A 16 8.43 -7.78 20.59
CA GLY A 16 7.34 -6.88 20.96
C GLY A 16 7.16 -5.61 20.13
N CYS A 17 8.09 -5.26 19.24
CA CYS A 17 7.96 -4.01 18.48
C CYS A 17 7.50 -4.26 17.04
N ARG A 18 6.18 -4.42 16.84
CA ARG A 18 5.62 -4.16 15.52
C ARG A 18 5.71 -2.66 15.26
N PRO A 19 6.26 -2.23 14.12
CA PRO A 19 6.32 -0.81 13.80
C PRO A 19 4.89 -0.25 13.74
N ALA A 20 4.67 0.92 14.34
CA ALA A 20 3.39 1.61 14.32
C ALA A 20 2.99 2.05 12.90
N SER A 21 3.95 2.11 11.98
CA SER A 21 3.73 2.40 10.58
C SER A 21 4.79 1.73 9.72
N TYR A 22 4.41 1.37 8.50
CA TYR A 22 5.34 0.93 7.47
C TYR A 22 4.98 1.54 6.12
N GLU A 23 5.98 1.67 5.27
CA GLU A 23 5.88 2.26 3.95
C GLU A 23 6.35 1.25 2.91
N GLN A 24 5.62 1.16 1.81
CA GLN A 24 6.03 0.42 0.63
C GLN A 24 6.00 1.36 -0.57
N PHE A 25 7.02 1.27 -1.42
CA PHE A 25 7.10 2.04 -2.66
C PHE A 25 7.45 1.11 -3.81
N ILE A 26 6.64 1.12 -4.85
CA ILE A 26 6.88 0.37 -6.08
C ILE A 26 7.20 1.37 -7.19
N ARG A 27 8.31 1.15 -7.86
CA ARG A 27 8.74 1.97 -8.98
C ARG A 27 7.93 1.62 -10.22
N ALA A 28 7.78 2.59 -11.13
CA ALA A 28 7.03 2.40 -12.37
C ALA A 28 7.61 1.27 -13.25
N ASP A 29 8.94 1.05 -13.20
CA ASP A 29 9.61 -0.03 -13.93
C ASP A 29 9.48 -1.41 -13.24
N GLN A 30 8.96 -1.46 -12.02
CA GLN A 30 8.67 -2.68 -11.26
C GLN A 30 7.19 -3.07 -11.30
N ALA A 31 6.32 -2.15 -11.75
CA ALA A 31 4.91 -2.42 -11.92
C ALA A 31 4.69 -3.48 -13.02
N GLN A 32 3.82 -4.44 -12.77
CA GLN A 32 3.48 -5.48 -13.73
C GLN A 32 2.26 -5.02 -14.53
N ASP A 33 2.41 -4.85 -15.83
CA ASP A 33 1.34 -4.34 -16.71
C ASP A 33 0.71 -3.02 -16.25
N GLY A 34 1.51 -2.16 -15.57
CA GLY A 34 1.04 -0.90 -14.98
C GLY A 34 0.31 -1.04 -13.66
N GLU A 35 0.25 -2.23 -13.10
CA GLU A 35 -0.38 -2.52 -11.81
C GLU A 35 0.67 -2.53 -10.68
N TYR A 36 0.35 -1.86 -9.57
CA TYR A 36 1.15 -1.76 -8.36
C TYR A 36 0.44 -2.55 -7.25
N VAL A 37 1.02 -3.67 -6.84
CA VAL A 37 0.40 -4.55 -5.83
C VAL A 37 1.16 -4.44 -4.51
N PHE A 38 0.47 -3.95 -3.48
CA PHE A 38 1.00 -3.78 -2.13
C PHE A 38 0.47 -4.87 -1.20
N ALA A 39 1.36 -5.53 -0.46
CA ALA A 39 0.97 -6.46 0.59
C ALA A 39 0.79 -5.70 1.92
N LEU A 40 -0.38 -5.81 2.54
CA LEU A 40 -0.74 -5.13 3.78
C LEU A 40 -0.90 -6.16 4.91
N ASP A 41 -0.01 -6.13 5.89
CA ASP A 41 -0.17 -6.93 7.11
C ASP A 41 -1.22 -6.30 8.03
N LEU A 42 -2.46 -6.73 7.88
CA LEU A 42 -3.60 -6.35 8.71
C LEU A 42 -4.04 -7.50 9.61
N SER A 43 -3.09 -8.24 10.15
CA SER A 43 -3.33 -9.46 10.94
C SER A 43 -3.82 -9.19 12.37
N ASP A 44 -3.67 -7.96 12.88
CA ASP A 44 -4.18 -7.60 14.20
C ASP A 44 -5.65 -7.16 14.10
N SER A 45 -6.56 -8.07 14.46
CA SER A 45 -8.01 -7.80 14.42
C SER A 45 -8.49 -6.78 15.46
N THR A 46 -7.65 -6.43 16.43
CA THR A 46 -7.97 -5.44 17.46
C THR A 46 -7.56 -4.03 17.09
N ALA A 47 -6.64 -3.88 16.16
CA ALA A 47 -6.15 -2.61 15.66
C ALA A 47 -7.03 -2.03 14.56
N THR A 48 -6.91 -0.72 14.38
CA THR A 48 -7.37 0.00 13.19
C THR A 48 -6.18 0.56 12.44
N TYR A 49 -6.37 0.82 11.13
CA TYR A 49 -5.28 1.24 10.27
C TYR A 49 -5.70 2.45 9.44
N ASP A 50 -4.78 3.40 9.32
CA ASP A 50 -4.87 4.50 8.37
C ASP A 50 -3.97 4.18 7.17
N LEU A 51 -4.52 4.28 5.97
CA LEU A 51 -3.83 4.04 4.72
C LEU A 51 -3.71 5.35 3.96
N SER A 52 -2.50 5.67 3.56
CA SER A 52 -2.21 6.84 2.74
C SER A 52 -1.50 6.44 1.47
N LEU A 53 -1.84 7.09 0.37
CA LEU A 53 -1.20 6.90 -0.93
C LEU A 53 -0.39 8.13 -1.30
N TYR A 54 0.71 7.94 -2.02
CA TYR A 54 1.52 9.01 -2.57
C TYR A 54 2.15 8.60 -3.90
N THR A 55 2.57 9.59 -4.68
CA THR A 55 3.30 9.37 -5.93
C THR A 55 4.67 10.02 -5.86
N ARG A 56 5.63 9.46 -6.60
CA ARG A 56 6.90 10.12 -6.91
C ARG A 56 6.94 10.43 -8.39
N VAL A 57 7.34 11.66 -8.70
CA VAL A 57 7.38 12.18 -10.06
C VAL A 57 8.78 12.67 -10.43
N ASP A 58 9.06 12.70 -11.72
CA ASP A 58 10.28 13.33 -12.23
C ASP A 58 10.06 14.83 -12.41
N PRO A 59 10.69 15.69 -11.60
CA PRO A 59 10.48 17.13 -11.70
C PRO A 59 10.92 17.72 -13.05
N ALA A 60 11.87 17.08 -13.74
CA ALA A 60 12.33 17.55 -15.04
C ALA A 60 11.27 17.35 -16.14
N LEU A 61 10.47 16.29 -16.04
CA LEU A 61 9.38 16.01 -16.97
C LEU A 61 8.10 16.77 -16.61
N MET A 62 7.94 17.12 -15.33
CA MET A 62 6.78 17.85 -14.83
C MET A 62 6.81 19.36 -15.14
N ALA A 63 7.98 19.94 -15.41
CA ALA A 63 8.09 21.38 -15.72
C ALA A 63 7.33 21.79 -17.00
N ALA A 64 7.00 20.83 -17.87
CA ALA A 64 6.20 21.03 -19.07
C ALA A 64 4.71 20.71 -18.88
N ALA A 65 4.32 20.13 -17.77
CA ALA A 65 2.96 19.72 -17.50
C ALA A 65 2.17 20.80 -16.71
N THR A 66 0.87 20.82 -16.90
CA THR A 66 -0.07 21.73 -16.25
C THR A 66 0.07 21.69 -14.73
N PRO A 67 0.19 22.84 -14.04
CA PRO A 67 0.22 22.87 -12.59
C PRO A 67 -1.10 22.31 -12.04
N SER A 68 -1.04 21.30 -11.18
CA SER A 68 -2.17 20.60 -10.55
C SER A 68 -3.04 19.75 -11.48
N ALA A 69 -2.48 18.69 -12.04
CA ALA A 69 -3.27 17.59 -12.56
C ALA A 69 -3.63 16.62 -11.41
N GLU A 70 -4.77 15.97 -11.51
CA GLU A 70 -5.12 14.84 -10.65
C GLU A 70 -4.83 13.54 -11.39
N LEU A 71 -4.17 12.62 -10.70
CA LEU A 71 -3.96 11.25 -11.18
C LEU A 71 -5.11 10.37 -10.69
N ALA A 72 -5.90 9.86 -11.62
CA ALA A 72 -6.94 8.90 -11.31
C ALA A 72 -6.32 7.50 -11.17
N LEU A 73 -6.54 6.87 -10.02
CA LEU A 73 -6.09 5.53 -9.69
C LEU A 73 -7.31 4.62 -9.51
N GLN A 74 -7.31 3.50 -10.19
CA GLN A 74 -8.20 2.40 -9.82
C GLN A 74 -7.55 1.63 -8.68
N VAL A 75 -8.25 1.53 -7.56
CA VAL A 75 -7.77 0.83 -6.36
C VAL A 75 -8.68 -0.35 -6.11
N CYS A 76 -8.09 -1.50 -5.88
CA CYS A 76 -8.80 -2.76 -5.65
C CYS A 76 -8.27 -3.47 -4.42
N TRP A 77 -9.17 -3.91 -3.56
CA TRP A 77 -8.85 -4.69 -2.38
C TRP A 77 -8.96 -6.18 -2.66
N LEU A 78 -7.93 -6.92 -2.32
CA LEU A 78 -7.89 -8.36 -2.44
C LEU A 78 -7.78 -8.95 -1.03
N ALA A 79 -8.82 -9.67 -0.61
CA ALA A 79 -8.88 -10.32 0.69
C ALA A 79 -7.81 -11.41 0.82
N PRO A 80 -7.40 -11.76 2.06
CA PRO A 80 -6.55 -12.90 2.30
C PRO A 80 -7.12 -14.15 1.64
N ALA A 81 -6.28 -14.89 0.89
CA ALA A 81 -6.69 -16.15 0.28
C ALA A 81 -7.02 -17.17 1.38
N GLU A 82 -8.20 -17.75 1.34
CA GLU A 82 -8.51 -18.92 2.16
C GLU A 82 -7.61 -20.08 1.72
N GLY A 83 -6.61 -20.42 2.54
CA GLY A 83 -5.67 -21.51 2.26
C GLY A 83 -4.24 -21.11 1.95
N GLY A 84 -3.85 -19.85 2.10
CA GLY A 84 -2.44 -19.43 2.14
C GLY A 84 -1.66 -19.48 0.81
N THR A 85 -2.34 -19.60 -0.31
CA THR A 85 -1.69 -19.44 -1.62
C THR A 85 -1.94 -18.01 -2.08
N PRO A 86 -0.91 -17.15 -2.17
CA PRO A 86 -1.08 -15.87 -2.84
C PRO A 86 -1.55 -16.16 -4.26
N PRO A 87 -2.42 -15.31 -4.84
CA PRO A 87 -2.77 -15.44 -6.25
C PRO A 87 -1.50 -15.21 -7.05
N GLY A 88 -0.74 -16.30 -7.24
CA GLY A 88 0.49 -16.33 -7.99
C GLY A 88 0.18 -16.21 -9.45
N GLY A 89 0.59 -15.10 -10.03
CA GLY A 89 0.82 -14.99 -11.45
C GLY A 89 -0.43 -15.16 -12.31
N SER A 90 -1.24 -14.15 -12.38
CA SER A 90 -1.96 -13.77 -13.60
C SER A 90 -2.66 -12.45 -13.39
N THR A 91 -2.13 -11.42 -14.04
CA THR A 91 -2.88 -10.42 -14.78
C THR A 91 -4.34 -10.22 -14.35
N SER A 92 -4.56 -9.35 -13.40
CA SER A 92 -5.70 -8.44 -13.29
C SER A 92 -7.12 -8.85 -13.71
N PRO A 93 -7.66 -10.01 -13.40
CA PRO A 93 -9.13 -10.16 -13.47
C PRO A 93 -9.81 -10.05 -12.12
N ALA A 94 -9.08 -10.11 -10.99
CA ALA A 94 -9.71 -10.14 -9.68
C ALA A 94 -10.45 -8.83 -9.34
N CYS A 95 -9.94 -7.68 -9.75
CA CYS A 95 -10.59 -6.38 -9.58
C CYS A 95 -11.92 -6.28 -10.34
N PHE A 96 -11.96 -6.84 -11.55
CA PHE A 96 -13.16 -6.81 -12.37
C PHE A 96 -14.20 -7.85 -11.93
N ALA A 97 -13.77 -8.88 -11.19
CA ALA A 97 -14.65 -9.92 -10.67
C ALA A 97 -15.37 -9.50 -9.37
N MET A 98 -14.83 -8.50 -8.65
CA MET A 98 -15.41 -7.99 -7.39
C MET A 98 -15.49 -6.46 -7.44
N PRO A 99 -16.42 -5.88 -8.22
CA PRO A 99 -16.52 -4.43 -8.39
C PRO A 99 -16.80 -3.68 -7.08
N GLU A 100 -17.41 -4.31 -6.10
CA GLU A 100 -17.67 -3.74 -4.77
C GLU A 100 -16.40 -3.48 -3.95
N LEU A 101 -15.29 -4.12 -4.30
CA LEU A 101 -13.97 -3.90 -3.69
C LEU A 101 -13.08 -2.97 -4.53
N SER A 102 -13.62 -2.40 -5.58
CA SER A 102 -12.92 -1.51 -6.50
C SER A 102 -13.47 -0.10 -6.43
N GLU A 103 -12.58 0.89 -6.42
CA GLU A 103 -12.95 2.31 -6.42
C GLU A 103 -11.94 3.16 -7.19
N ILE A 104 -12.35 4.37 -7.58
CA ILE A 104 -11.46 5.34 -8.21
C ILE A 104 -11.06 6.39 -7.18
N VAL A 105 -9.75 6.57 -7.02
CA VAL A 105 -9.14 7.53 -6.11
C VAL A 105 -8.35 8.55 -6.92
N TYR A 106 -8.51 9.83 -6.59
CA TYR A 106 -7.77 10.91 -7.24
C TYR A 106 -6.65 11.39 -6.33
N LEU A 107 -5.41 11.33 -6.80
CA LEU A 107 -4.24 11.88 -6.11
C LEU A 107 -3.80 13.19 -6.79
N PRO A 108 -3.39 14.20 -6.01
CA PRO A 108 -2.72 15.36 -6.56
C PRO A 108 -1.45 14.93 -7.31
N PHE A 109 -1.29 15.41 -8.53
CA PHE A 109 -0.14 15.12 -9.37
C PHE A 109 0.42 16.44 -9.93
N GLY A 110 1.70 16.73 -9.68
CA GLY A 110 2.31 17.98 -10.13
C GLY A 110 3.70 18.18 -9.53
N ALA A 111 4.35 19.30 -9.82
CA ALA A 111 5.69 19.64 -9.35
C ALA A 111 5.80 19.68 -7.80
N GLU A 112 4.69 19.94 -7.13
CA GLU A 112 4.58 19.90 -5.67
C GLU A 112 4.09 18.52 -5.15
N ALA A 113 3.96 17.54 -6.03
CA ALA A 113 3.43 16.21 -5.71
C ALA A 113 4.44 15.33 -4.97
N GLY A 114 4.75 15.69 -3.78
CA GLY A 114 5.24 14.81 -2.72
C GLY A 114 4.17 14.65 -1.63
N SER A 115 2.95 15.13 -1.89
CA SER A 115 1.87 15.11 -0.91
C SER A 115 1.34 13.70 -0.72
N VAL A 116 1.44 13.23 0.51
CA VAL A 116 0.78 12.02 0.99
C VAL A 116 -0.71 12.33 1.14
N LYS A 117 -1.57 11.57 0.48
CA LYS A 117 -3.02 11.67 0.63
C LYS A 117 -3.54 10.54 1.50
N LEU A 118 -4.25 10.89 2.55
CA LEU A 118 -5.01 9.89 3.31
C LEU A 118 -6.07 9.27 2.40
N TYR A 119 -5.95 7.96 2.20
CA TYR A 119 -6.85 7.19 1.35
C TYR A 119 -8.01 6.62 2.16
N ARG A 120 -7.71 5.91 3.24
CA ARG A 120 -8.68 5.34 4.17
C ARG A 120 -8.23 5.53 5.60
N SER A 121 -9.15 5.90 6.48
CA SER A 121 -8.91 6.03 7.91
C SER A 121 -9.75 5.03 8.69
N GLY A 122 -9.19 4.51 9.78
CA GLY A 122 -9.88 3.61 10.68
C GLY A 122 -10.27 2.27 10.05
N VAL A 123 -9.48 1.77 9.11
CA VAL A 123 -9.72 0.47 8.48
C VAL A 123 -9.63 -0.63 9.53
N LYS A 124 -10.71 -1.38 9.69
CA LYS A 124 -10.76 -2.55 10.55
C LYS A 124 -10.83 -3.79 9.68
N PRO A 125 -9.77 -4.63 9.69
CA PRO A 125 -9.72 -5.78 8.80
C PRO A 125 -10.74 -6.85 9.18
N ALA A 126 -11.50 -7.34 8.21
CA ALA A 126 -12.40 -8.47 8.36
C ALA A 126 -12.45 -9.29 7.05
N PRO A 127 -11.79 -10.44 6.98
CA PRO A 127 -10.99 -11.10 8.03
C PRO A 127 -9.66 -10.41 8.30
N ALA A 128 -9.07 -10.65 9.47
CA ALA A 128 -7.70 -10.26 9.75
C ALA A 128 -6.73 -11.13 8.93
N GLY A 129 -5.63 -10.56 8.45
CA GLY A 129 -4.64 -11.29 7.67
C GLY A 129 -3.85 -10.40 6.74
N GLU A 130 -3.14 -11.01 5.81
CA GLU A 130 -2.44 -10.29 4.75
C GLU A 130 -3.41 -9.94 3.62
N TRP A 131 -3.68 -8.66 3.47
CA TRP A 131 -4.46 -8.11 2.38
C TRP A 131 -3.54 -7.61 1.27
N HIS A 132 -4.02 -7.63 0.04
CA HIS A 132 -3.33 -6.98 -1.06
C HIS A 132 -4.14 -5.80 -1.58
N LEU A 133 -3.46 -4.71 -1.88
CA LEU A 133 -4.04 -3.54 -2.51
C LEU A 133 -3.42 -3.39 -3.90
N SER A 134 -4.23 -3.60 -4.91
CA SER A 134 -3.85 -3.36 -6.30
C SER A 134 -4.22 -1.94 -6.69
N VAL A 135 -3.26 -1.21 -7.24
CA VAL A 135 -3.42 0.18 -7.66
C VAL A 135 -2.99 0.31 -9.10
N THR A 136 -3.89 0.75 -9.96
CA THR A 136 -3.63 0.92 -11.41
C THR A 136 -3.95 2.36 -11.84
N PRO A 137 -2.97 3.14 -12.31
CA PRO A 137 -3.24 4.43 -12.93
C PRO A 137 -4.11 4.27 -14.18
N ILE A 138 -5.21 5.01 -14.27
CA ILE A 138 -6.13 4.93 -15.44
C ILE A 138 -5.45 5.53 -16.67
N ALA A 139 -4.71 6.61 -16.50
CA ALA A 139 -3.92 7.24 -17.54
C ALA A 139 -2.59 7.68 -16.91
N PRO A 140 -1.55 6.80 -16.92
CA PRO A 140 -0.29 7.12 -16.28
C PRO A 140 0.34 8.32 -16.97
N PRO A 141 0.62 9.43 -16.25
CA PRO A 141 1.24 10.60 -16.82
C PRO A 141 2.72 10.35 -17.08
N GLU A 142 3.25 11.02 -18.07
CA GLU A 142 4.69 11.09 -18.30
C GLU A 142 5.37 11.63 -17.03
N GLY A 143 6.47 11.01 -16.62
CA GLY A 143 7.20 11.40 -15.42
C GLY A 143 6.74 10.73 -14.10
N LEU A 144 5.73 9.86 -14.11
CA LEU A 144 5.41 9.05 -12.95
C LEU A 144 6.56 8.08 -12.67
N ARG A 145 7.22 8.24 -11.52
CA ARG A 145 8.32 7.37 -11.09
C ARG A 145 7.88 6.17 -10.28
N GLY A 146 6.71 6.24 -9.68
CA GLY A 146 6.13 5.16 -8.89
C GLY A 146 5.04 5.63 -7.95
N ILE A 147 4.44 4.65 -7.30
CA ILE A 147 3.37 4.83 -6.31
C ILE A 147 3.80 4.19 -5.00
N GLY A 148 3.46 4.83 -3.90
CA GLY A 148 3.72 4.32 -2.57
C GLY A 148 2.48 4.31 -1.70
N ILE A 149 2.50 3.44 -0.69
CA ILE A 149 1.51 3.35 0.36
C ILE A 149 2.18 3.44 1.73
N ILE A 150 1.53 4.16 2.63
CA ILE A 150 1.88 4.21 4.04
C ILE A 150 0.71 3.59 4.80
N CYS A 151 0.99 2.54 5.56
CA CYS A 151 0.05 1.91 6.46
C CYS A 151 0.44 2.28 7.90
N LYS A 152 -0.44 2.98 8.59
CA LYS A 152 -0.24 3.40 9.98
C LYS A 152 -1.26 2.70 10.87
N ARG A 153 -0.78 1.99 11.88
CA ARG A 153 -1.63 1.46 12.94
C ARG A 153 -2.09 2.61 13.85
N VAL A 154 -3.38 2.66 14.10
CA VAL A 154 -4.02 3.61 15.02
C VAL A 154 -4.68 2.78 16.12
N ASP A 155 -4.29 3.03 17.36
CA ASP A 155 -4.83 2.35 18.55
C ASP A 155 -6.08 3.05 19.07
#